data_b1f82daeb43a1096ab40db8bded74f67
#
_entry.id   b1f82daeb43a1096ab40db8bded74f67
#
_cell.length_a   1.000
_cell.length_b   1.000
_cell.length_c   1.000
_cell.angle_alpha   90.00
_cell.angle_beta   90.00
_cell.angle_gamma   90.00
#
_symmetry.space_group_name_H-M   'P 1'
#
loop_
_entity.id
_entity.type
_entity.pdbx_description
1 polymer ?
#
loop_
_entity_poly.entity_id
_entity_poly.type
_entity_poly.pdbx_seq_one_letter_code
_entity_poly.pdbx_strand_id
1 'polypeptide(L)'
;MIWNLKSESPVAKFGEHLAAVKAIAWNPNQAGLLATGGGTADKCIRFWNTHTLQPINVIDTGSQVCNLMFSKTSNEIVSTHGYSLNQIIVWKYPSMQKVATLTGHSYRVLYLSMSPCGQNIVTGAGDETLRFWNIFPSMKNCGISSGANSLSSTLHWYR
;
A
#
# COMPACT_ATOMS: atom_id res chain seq x y z
N MET A 1 -8.80 2.63 -16.07
CA MET A 1 -9.79 1.78 -16.77
C MET A 1 -9.59 0.34 -16.37
N ILE A 2 -10.68 -0.44 -16.27
CA ILE A 2 -10.66 -1.89 -16.07
C ILE A 2 -11.07 -2.55 -17.36
N TRP A 3 -10.35 -3.59 -17.75
CA TRP A 3 -10.56 -4.35 -18.97
C TRP A 3 -10.80 -5.82 -18.61
N ASN A 4 -11.53 -6.54 -19.44
CA ASN A 4 -11.59 -8.00 -19.42
C ASN A 4 -11.03 -8.55 -20.75
N LEU A 5 -10.68 -9.83 -20.76
CA LEU A 5 -10.10 -10.48 -21.94
C LEU A 5 -11.12 -10.74 -23.07
N LYS A 6 -12.41 -10.52 -22.83
CA LYS A 6 -13.51 -10.84 -23.77
C LYS A 6 -14.06 -9.60 -24.48
N SER A 7 -13.59 -8.40 -24.15
CA SER A 7 -14.14 -7.14 -24.66
C SER A 7 -13.04 -6.24 -25.19
N GLU A 8 -13.27 -5.64 -26.35
CA GLU A 8 -12.41 -4.61 -26.93
C GLU A 8 -12.63 -3.22 -26.32
N SER A 9 -13.64 -3.08 -25.47
CA SER A 9 -13.93 -1.85 -24.73
C SER A 9 -13.70 -2.05 -23.23
N PRO A 10 -13.34 -0.97 -22.49
CA PRO A 10 -13.16 -1.08 -21.05
C PRO A 10 -14.49 -1.39 -20.36
N VAL A 11 -14.44 -2.29 -19.38
CA VAL A 11 -15.59 -2.64 -18.52
C VAL A 11 -15.97 -1.47 -17.62
N ALA A 12 -14.97 -0.73 -17.14
CA ALA A 12 -15.17 0.44 -16.28
C ALA A 12 -14.08 1.48 -16.47
N LYS A 13 -14.46 2.75 -16.25
CA LYS A 13 -13.55 3.90 -16.20
C LYS A 13 -13.78 4.66 -14.90
N PHE A 14 -12.75 4.67 -14.04
CA PHE A 14 -12.72 5.52 -12.84
C PHE A 14 -11.92 6.79 -13.15
N GLY A 15 -12.52 7.95 -13.01
CA GLY A 15 -11.94 9.23 -13.44
C GLY A 15 -11.79 10.27 -12.33
N GLU A 16 -11.90 9.87 -11.06
CA GLU A 16 -11.96 10.80 -9.92
C GLU A 16 -10.58 11.28 -9.43
N HIS A 17 -9.49 10.66 -9.87
CA HIS A 17 -8.16 11.14 -9.55
C HIS A 17 -7.84 12.45 -10.27
N LEU A 18 -7.27 13.41 -9.54
CA LEU A 18 -6.88 14.73 -10.05
C LEU A 18 -5.49 14.74 -10.68
N ALA A 19 -4.74 13.65 -10.55
CA ALA A 19 -3.41 13.47 -11.13
C ALA A 19 -3.22 12.04 -11.62
N ALA A 20 -2.12 11.79 -12.33
CA ALA A 20 -1.79 10.46 -12.83
C ALA A 20 -1.81 9.40 -11.73
N VAL A 21 -2.48 8.29 -11.98
CA VAL A 21 -2.50 7.12 -11.10
C VAL A 21 -1.22 6.33 -11.31
N LYS A 22 -0.40 6.25 -10.28
CA LYS A 22 0.87 5.54 -10.30
C LYS A 22 0.83 4.23 -9.53
N ALA A 23 0.04 4.17 -8.46
CA ALA A 23 -0.08 3.02 -7.58
C ALA A 23 -1.41 2.31 -7.79
N ILE A 24 -1.37 0.99 -7.94
CA ILE A 24 -2.56 0.15 -8.12
C ILE A 24 -2.34 -1.16 -7.35
N ALA A 25 -3.31 -1.56 -6.56
CA ALA A 25 -3.28 -2.84 -5.85
C ALA A 25 -4.67 -3.47 -5.73
N TRP A 26 -4.76 -4.76 -6.07
CA TRP A 26 -5.93 -5.58 -5.77
C TRP A 26 -5.83 -6.16 -4.36
N ASN A 27 -6.95 -6.21 -3.66
CA ASN A 27 -6.99 -6.88 -2.36
C ASN A 27 -7.02 -8.41 -2.56
N PRO A 28 -6.02 -9.15 -2.07
CA PRO A 28 -5.99 -10.61 -2.22
C PRO A 28 -7.05 -11.34 -1.38
N ASN A 29 -7.55 -10.70 -0.32
CA ASN A 29 -8.48 -11.30 0.64
C ASN A 29 -9.95 -10.91 0.37
N GLN A 30 -10.19 -9.93 -0.50
CA GLN A 30 -11.54 -9.45 -0.84
C GLN A 30 -11.66 -9.25 -2.34
N ALA A 31 -12.38 -10.16 -3.01
CA ALA A 31 -12.61 -10.09 -4.44
C ALA A 31 -13.32 -8.78 -4.83
N GLY A 32 -12.90 -8.18 -5.93
CA GLY A 32 -13.49 -6.95 -6.44
C GLY A 32 -13.10 -5.66 -5.72
N LEU A 33 -12.23 -5.72 -4.73
CA LEU A 33 -11.69 -4.53 -4.08
C LEU A 33 -10.37 -4.10 -4.74
N LEU A 34 -10.37 -2.90 -5.31
CA LEU A 34 -9.22 -2.26 -5.92
C LEU A 34 -8.85 -1.01 -5.15
N ALA A 35 -7.56 -0.82 -4.89
CA ALA A 35 -7.00 0.43 -4.38
C ALA A 35 -6.14 1.11 -5.46
N THR A 36 -6.25 2.43 -5.58
CA THR A 36 -5.46 3.26 -6.49
C THR A 36 -4.88 4.46 -5.78
N GLY A 37 -3.66 4.84 -6.13
CA GLY A 37 -2.95 5.97 -5.53
C GLY A 37 -2.64 7.05 -6.55
N GLY A 38 -2.98 8.28 -6.20
CA GLY A 38 -2.83 9.45 -7.06
C GLY A 38 -1.48 10.15 -6.92
N GLY A 39 -1.13 10.89 -7.95
CA GLY A 39 0.11 11.66 -8.05
C GLY A 39 0.15 12.88 -7.12
N THR A 40 1.14 13.75 -7.35
CA THR A 40 1.47 14.89 -6.47
C THR A 40 0.32 15.89 -6.29
N ALA A 41 -0.50 16.10 -7.30
CA ALA A 41 -1.64 17.03 -7.21
C ALA A 41 -2.90 16.41 -6.57
N ASP A 42 -2.97 15.07 -6.46
CA ASP A 42 -4.14 14.36 -5.91
C ASP A 42 -3.89 13.85 -4.49
N LYS A 43 -2.74 13.23 -4.23
CA LYS A 43 -2.29 12.71 -2.91
C LYS A 43 -3.22 11.72 -2.24
N CYS A 44 -4.23 11.21 -2.94
CA CYS A 44 -5.27 10.37 -2.37
C CYS A 44 -5.07 8.90 -2.70
N ILE A 45 -5.42 8.04 -1.73
CA ILE A 45 -5.72 6.64 -1.97
C ILE A 45 -7.22 6.53 -2.15
N ARG A 46 -7.66 5.91 -3.25
CA ARG A 46 -9.07 5.64 -3.53
C ARG A 46 -9.33 4.15 -3.58
N PHE A 47 -10.46 3.74 -3.02
CA PHE A 47 -10.92 2.36 -3.00
C PHE A 47 -12.16 2.22 -3.87
N TRP A 48 -12.21 1.15 -4.65
CA TRP A 48 -13.25 0.90 -5.64
C TRP A 48 -13.82 -0.50 -5.48
N ASN A 49 -15.15 -0.60 -5.56
CA ASN A 49 -15.81 -1.87 -5.78
C ASN A 49 -15.94 -2.10 -7.28
N THR A 50 -15.24 -3.09 -7.80
CA THR A 50 -15.22 -3.37 -9.24
C THR A 50 -16.39 -4.22 -9.72
N HIS A 51 -17.20 -4.78 -8.82
CA HIS A 51 -18.45 -5.46 -9.16
C HIS A 51 -19.60 -4.46 -9.33
N THR A 52 -19.70 -3.50 -8.40
CA THR A 52 -20.75 -2.46 -8.47
C THR A 52 -20.32 -1.23 -9.25
N LEU A 53 -19.03 -1.14 -9.60
CA LEU A 53 -18.40 -0.01 -10.30
C LEU A 53 -18.52 1.32 -9.52
N GLN A 54 -18.55 1.24 -8.18
CA GLN A 54 -18.73 2.38 -7.31
C GLN A 54 -17.47 2.68 -6.48
N PRO A 55 -17.18 3.95 -6.19
CA PRO A 55 -16.18 4.32 -5.19
C PRO A 55 -16.63 3.86 -3.80
N ILE A 56 -15.70 3.38 -2.97
CA ILE A 56 -15.95 2.97 -1.59
C ILE A 56 -15.49 4.04 -0.63
N ASN A 57 -14.25 4.50 -0.79
CA ASN A 57 -13.62 5.42 0.14
C ASN A 57 -12.50 6.20 -0.53
N VAL A 58 -12.15 7.36 0.04
CA VAL A 58 -11.02 8.19 -0.37
C VAL A 58 -10.29 8.71 0.86
N ILE A 59 -8.96 8.63 0.84
CA ILE A 59 -8.10 9.07 1.94
C ILE A 59 -7.03 9.98 1.38
N ASP A 60 -6.96 11.20 1.89
CA ASP A 60 -5.83 12.11 1.63
C ASP A 60 -4.64 11.68 2.51
N THR A 61 -3.53 11.39 1.89
CA THR A 61 -2.30 10.96 2.57
C THR A 61 -1.31 12.09 2.79
N GLY A 62 -1.59 13.27 2.24
CA GLY A 62 -0.74 14.47 2.33
C GLY A 62 0.41 14.51 1.34
N SER A 63 0.73 13.42 0.65
CA SER A 63 1.84 13.35 -0.32
C SER A 63 1.54 12.39 -1.46
N GLN A 64 2.31 12.47 -2.55
CA GLN A 64 2.19 11.56 -3.70
C GLN A 64 2.20 10.10 -3.24
N VAL A 65 1.25 9.31 -3.71
CA VAL A 65 1.23 7.85 -3.51
C VAL A 65 2.01 7.20 -4.64
N CYS A 66 3.19 6.66 -4.31
CA CYS A 66 4.09 6.08 -5.32
C CYS A 66 3.80 4.61 -5.58
N ASN A 67 3.44 3.85 -4.54
CA ASN A 67 3.09 2.44 -4.63
C ASN A 67 2.09 2.05 -3.55
N LEU A 68 1.36 0.95 -3.78
CA LEU A 68 0.37 0.38 -2.88
C LEU A 68 0.50 -1.14 -2.84
N MET A 69 0.29 -1.74 -1.67
CA MET A 69 0.28 -3.19 -1.53
C MET A 69 -0.58 -3.62 -0.35
N PHE A 70 -1.52 -4.53 -0.58
CA PHE A 70 -2.27 -5.16 0.50
C PHE A 70 -1.46 -6.26 1.17
N SER A 71 -1.63 -6.40 2.48
CA SER A 71 -1.15 -7.56 3.22
C SER A 71 -1.84 -8.84 2.73
N LYS A 72 -1.09 -9.95 2.72
CA LYS A 72 -1.63 -11.29 2.45
C LYS A 72 -2.21 -11.94 3.71
N THR A 73 -1.80 -11.47 4.89
CA THR A 73 -2.02 -12.13 6.18
C THR A 73 -2.92 -11.35 7.13
N SER A 74 -3.12 -10.06 6.87
CA SER A 74 -3.90 -9.15 7.71
C SER A 74 -4.73 -8.18 6.87
N ASN A 75 -5.72 -7.54 7.49
CA ASN A 75 -6.52 -6.50 6.84
C ASN A 75 -5.78 -5.15 6.89
N GLU A 76 -4.63 -5.10 6.23
CA GLU A 76 -3.78 -3.92 6.18
C GLU A 76 -3.32 -3.63 4.75
N ILE A 77 -3.06 -2.36 4.48
CA ILE A 77 -2.49 -1.89 3.22
C ILE A 77 -1.29 -1.00 3.50
N VAL A 78 -0.25 -1.15 2.70
CA VAL A 78 0.95 -0.32 2.74
C VAL A 78 0.91 0.65 1.58
N SER A 79 1.25 1.91 1.85
CA SER A 79 1.49 2.93 0.84
C SER A 79 2.91 3.48 0.97
N THR A 80 3.55 3.72 -0.18
CA THR A 80 4.83 4.42 -0.23
C THR A 80 4.64 5.81 -0.83
N HIS A 81 5.43 6.76 -0.35
CA HIS A 81 5.19 8.17 -0.60
C HIS A 81 6.40 8.91 -1.19
N GLY A 82 6.09 10.02 -1.84
CA GLY A 82 7.05 10.98 -2.33
C GLY A 82 7.33 12.12 -1.35
N TYR A 83 7.78 13.23 -1.90
CA TYR A 83 8.11 14.43 -1.15
C TYR A 83 6.89 14.98 -0.38
N SER A 84 7.13 15.54 0.76
CA SER A 84 8.40 15.87 1.43
C SER A 84 8.93 14.80 2.40
N LEU A 85 8.08 13.85 2.84
CA LEU A 85 8.41 12.95 3.94
C LEU A 85 9.04 11.62 3.48
N ASN A 86 8.90 11.25 2.21
CA ASN A 86 9.46 10.03 1.62
C ASN A 86 9.20 8.79 2.51
N GLN A 87 8.00 8.69 3.03
CA GLN A 87 7.62 7.73 4.07
C GLN A 87 6.91 6.51 3.50
N ILE A 88 6.85 5.47 4.31
CA ILE A 88 6.00 4.30 4.10
C ILE A 88 4.96 4.31 5.21
N ILE A 89 3.68 4.13 4.88
CA ILE A 89 2.61 4.12 5.87
C ILE A 89 1.87 2.79 5.78
N VAL A 90 1.64 2.19 6.94
CA VAL A 90 0.79 1.02 7.12
C VAL A 90 -0.56 1.48 7.64
N TRP A 91 -1.63 1.07 6.95
CA TRP A 91 -3.00 1.45 7.27
C TRP A 91 -3.82 0.21 7.60
N LYS A 92 -4.71 0.33 8.55
CA LYS A 92 -5.69 -0.71 8.87
C LYS A 92 -6.93 -0.55 7.99
N TYR A 93 -7.19 -1.52 7.12
CA TYR A 93 -8.40 -1.52 6.30
C TYR A 93 -9.56 -2.18 7.06
N PRO A 94 -10.83 -1.71 6.95
CA PRO A 94 -11.29 -0.59 6.13
C PRO A 94 -11.23 0.78 6.83
N SER A 95 -10.88 0.87 8.10
CA SER A 95 -10.94 2.12 8.89
C SER A 95 -9.95 3.18 8.42
N MET A 96 -8.92 2.79 7.67
CA MET A 96 -7.82 3.63 7.19
C MET A 96 -7.11 4.40 8.31
N GLN A 97 -7.12 3.82 9.51
CA GLN A 97 -6.30 4.31 10.60
C GLN A 97 -4.83 3.99 10.35
N LYS A 98 -3.95 4.96 10.58
CA LYS A 98 -2.50 4.74 10.49
C LYS A 98 -2.05 3.82 11.62
N VAL A 99 -1.48 2.66 11.26
CA VAL A 99 -0.91 1.68 12.21
C VAL A 99 0.55 2.02 12.49
N ALA A 100 1.31 2.33 11.43
CA ALA A 100 2.72 2.67 11.52
C ALA A 100 3.12 3.64 10.41
N THR A 101 4.13 4.45 10.69
CA THR A 101 4.81 5.29 9.71
C THR A 101 6.30 4.99 9.79
N LEU A 102 6.87 4.56 8.65
CA LEU A 102 8.27 4.18 8.55
C LEU A 102 9.00 5.25 7.73
N THR A 103 10.07 5.76 8.30
CA THR A 103 10.90 6.81 7.69
C THR A 103 12.34 6.35 7.54
N GLY A 104 13.08 7.01 6.67
CA GLY A 104 14.49 6.72 6.49
C GLY A 104 14.98 6.96 5.07
N HIS A 105 14.16 6.74 4.03
CA HIS A 105 14.52 7.13 2.68
C HIS A 105 14.61 8.66 2.54
N SER A 106 15.63 9.13 1.84
CA SER A 106 15.84 10.57 1.56
C SER A 106 15.22 11.02 0.25
N TYR A 107 14.79 10.08 -0.57
CA TYR A 107 14.10 10.32 -1.84
C TYR A 107 12.77 9.55 -1.91
N ARG A 108 11.96 9.87 -2.95
CA ARG A 108 10.67 9.22 -3.20
C ARG A 108 10.81 7.71 -3.21
N VAL A 109 9.97 7.04 -2.44
CA VAL A 109 9.95 5.57 -2.34
C VAL A 109 9.14 5.01 -3.49
N LEU A 110 9.81 4.64 -4.57
CA LEU A 110 9.16 4.27 -5.83
C LEU A 110 8.86 2.77 -5.93
N TYR A 111 9.66 1.95 -5.27
CA TYR A 111 9.58 0.50 -5.40
C TYR A 111 9.14 -0.12 -4.08
N LEU A 112 8.26 -1.10 -4.19
CA LEU A 112 7.68 -1.85 -3.07
C LEU A 112 7.45 -3.29 -3.51
N SER A 113 7.93 -4.23 -2.72
CA SER A 113 7.66 -5.64 -2.91
C SER A 113 7.50 -6.34 -1.57
N MET A 114 6.75 -7.44 -1.56
CA MET A 114 6.48 -8.24 -0.35
C MET A 114 7.17 -9.57 -0.46
N SER A 115 7.69 -10.06 0.67
CA SER A 115 8.24 -11.41 0.78
C SER A 115 7.17 -12.48 0.51
N PRO A 116 7.56 -13.68 0.05
CA PRO A 116 6.61 -14.77 -0.17
C PRO A 116 5.81 -15.15 1.08
N CYS A 117 6.42 -15.05 2.27
CA CYS A 117 5.77 -15.33 3.56
C CYS A 117 4.78 -14.21 3.98
N GLY A 118 4.77 -13.05 3.31
CA GLY A 118 3.87 -11.95 3.60
C GLY A 118 4.22 -11.11 4.84
N GLN A 119 5.33 -11.39 5.52
CA GLN A 119 5.70 -10.70 6.77
C GLN A 119 6.56 -9.46 6.54
N ASN A 120 7.41 -9.51 5.53
CA ASN A 120 8.37 -8.46 5.24
C ASN A 120 8.02 -7.75 3.94
N ILE A 121 8.36 -6.48 3.88
CA ILE A 121 8.42 -5.73 2.63
C ILE A 121 9.83 -5.21 2.39
N VAL A 122 10.15 -5.02 1.13
CA VAL A 122 11.34 -4.29 0.70
C VAL A 122 10.90 -3.04 -0.05
N THR A 123 11.55 -1.94 0.23
CA THR A 123 11.35 -0.67 -0.47
C THR A 123 12.64 -0.19 -1.10
N GLY A 124 12.53 0.48 -2.25
CA GLY A 124 13.63 1.07 -2.97
C GLY A 124 13.33 2.52 -3.35
N ALA A 125 14.33 3.37 -3.25
CA ALA A 125 14.23 4.78 -3.56
C ALA A 125 15.44 5.27 -4.36
N GLY A 126 15.36 6.51 -4.87
CA GLY A 126 16.45 7.15 -5.60
C GLY A 126 17.64 7.55 -4.72
N ASP A 127 17.62 7.24 -3.44
CA ASP A 127 18.76 7.34 -2.53
C ASP A 127 19.73 6.15 -2.66
N GLU A 128 19.53 5.32 -3.71
CA GLU A 128 20.34 4.14 -4.03
C GLU A 128 20.31 3.06 -2.92
N THR A 129 19.29 3.07 -2.06
CA THR A 129 19.16 2.10 -0.98
C THR A 129 17.93 1.20 -1.14
N LEU A 130 18.08 -0.06 -0.74
CA LEU A 130 16.99 -0.98 -0.47
C LEU A 130 16.85 -1.11 1.05
N ARG A 131 15.60 -1.05 1.53
CA ARG A 131 15.29 -1.18 2.94
C ARG A 131 14.30 -2.30 3.16
N PHE A 132 14.58 -3.16 4.13
CA PHE A 132 13.76 -4.29 4.52
C PHE A 132 13.04 -3.96 5.82
N TRP A 133 11.72 -4.25 5.85
CA TRP A 133 10.86 -3.92 6.97
C TRP A 133 10.06 -5.16 7.36
N ASN A 134 10.10 -5.55 8.62
CA ASN A 134 9.22 -6.60 9.17
C ASN A 134 7.99 -5.90 9.74
N ILE A 135 6.86 -5.94 9.05
CA ILE A 135 5.68 -5.13 9.37
C ILE A 135 4.41 -5.94 9.60
N PHE A 136 4.32 -7.14 9.07
CA PHE A 136 3.13 -7.96 9.24
C PHE A 136 3.37 -9.15 10.17
N PRO A 137 2.41 -9.45 11.08
CA PRO A 137 2.57 -10.57 12.00
C PRO A 137 2.58 -11.92 11.27
N SER A 138 3.30 -12.89 11.84
CA SER A 138 3.27 -14.28 11.37
C SER A 138 1.89 -14.90 11.61
N MET A 139 1.37 -15.66 10.64
CA MET A 139 0.13 -16.43 10.81
C MET A 139 0.21 -17.52 11.90
N LYS A 140 1.41 -17.84 12.42
CA LYS A 140 1.61 -18.95 13.38
C LYS A 140 1.22 -18.66 14.83
N ASN A 141 0.81 -17.43 15.18
CA ASN A 141 0.48 -17.05 16.56
C ASN A 141 -1.00 -16.67 16.75
N CYS A 142 -1.92 -17.42 16.18
CA CYS A 142 -3.32 -17.37 16.57
C CYS A 142 -3.60 -18.38 17.70
N GLY A 143 -2.76 -18.38 18.73
CA GLY A 143 -2.94 -19.20 19.93
C GLY A 143 -2.09 -18.65 21.06
N ILE A 144 -2.77 -18.12 22.08
CA ILE A 144 -2.27 -17.69 23.41
C ILE A 144 -1.83 -16.22 23.49
N SER A 145 -2.59 -15.57 24.34
CA SER A 145 -2.62 -14.23 24.88
C SER A 145 -1.32 -13.67 25.41
N SER A 146 -1.34 -12.36 25.46
CA SER A 146 -0.65 -11.41 26.37
C SER A 146 0.74 -10.92 25.97
N GLY A 147 0.83 -9.61 25.88
CA GLY A 147 2.01 -8.85 26.25
C GLY A 147 2.75 -8.15 25.10
N ALA A 148 2.64 -6.85 25.11
CA ALA A 148 3.59 -5.86 24.58
C ALA A 148 4.23 -6.15 23.21
N ASN A 149 3.64 -5.61 22.16
CA ASN A 149 4.26 -5.50 20.86
C ASN A 149 5.32 -4.40 20.84
N SER A 150 6.56 -4.76 21.09
CA SER A 150 7.68 -3.94 20.65
C SER A 150 7.90 -4.21 19.16
N LEU A 151 7.55 -3.24 18.32
CA LEU A 151 7.97 -3.21 16.91
C LEU A 151 9.49 -2.95 16.88
N SER A 152 10.29 -4.00 16.95
CA SER A 152 11.72 -3.88 16.72
C SER A 152 11.95 -3.82 15.21
N SER A 153 12.17 -2.61 14.69
CA SER A 153 12.64 -2.39 13.33
C SER A 153 14.11 -2.80 13.24
N THR A 154 14.38 -4.06 12.90
CA THR A 154 15.74 -4.48 12.59
C THR A 154 16.06 -4.01 11.17
N LEU A 155 16.77 -2.89 11.09
CA LEU A 155 17.26 -2.33 9.83
C LEU A 155 18.46 -3.14 9.36
N HIS A 156 18.29 -3.95 8.32
CA HIS A 156 19.41 -4.51 7.57
C HIS A 156 19.64 -3.66 6.32
N TRP A 157 20.81 -3.07 6.25
CA TRP A 157 21.28 -2.30 5.11
C TRP A 157 22.06 -3.20 4.17
N TYR A 158 21.73 -3.17 2.87
CA TYR A 158 22.60 -3.69 1.80
C TYR A 158 22.91 -2.53 0.85
N ARG A 159 24.19 -2.34 0.62
CA ARG A 159 24.72 -1.50 -0.44
C ARG A 159 24.96 -2.32 -1.70
#